data_0e808092c296ba24aa2ddad4d53b6b22
#
_entry.id   0e808092c296ba24aa2ddad4d53b6b22
#
_cell.length_a   1.000
_cell.length_b   1.000
_cell.length_c   1.000
_cell.angle_alpha   90.00
_cell.angle_beta   90.00
_cell.angle_gamma   90.00
#
_symmetry.space_group_name_H-M   'P 1'
#
loop_
_entity.id
_entity.type
_entity.pdbx_description
1 polymer ?
#
loop_
_entity_poly.entity_id
_entity_poly.type
_entity_poly.pdbx_seq_one_letter_code
_entity_poly.pdbx_strand_id
1 'polypeptide(L)'
;MKIGKEKLKNIFIKMYTIRKCEETLAKAAQQGLVLGACHTYVGQEAIAATVCEELDNHDLIFSTHRGHGHALAKGLDPFELISELFGKKTGCSKGRGGSMHLFKPEIGLMGTSGIVGPNILQACGAGYSINLFKKNNVSIPFFGDGAVNNGAFHEGLNMASIWNLPVIFICENNQFATEVPFSYSSGSKNVGNRGFNYGIEGYEIDGNDVFEIHKTIKLALKNAKEKKIPSLIECKTYRTRSHAEGMIDYTYRTKGEVNKWRSGKCPILKIENYFLEKKIFNDKEIKKIKDTIDQKIAISYQKAKEAPFPEKSTALDFVFSDYCKNSNTNNHSSTSQKNMIQATHEVLDYEMKRNDKIFILGEGIGKRGGNFSTTLGLFEKYGQLRVCDTPICERGFVGLACGAAMSGARPVVDFMFIDFLNDAFGEIINQISKVQYMSSGKIKMPIIMRGCIGIGHSAAVSYTHLTLPTNREV
;
A
#
# COMPACT_ATOMS: atom_id res chain seq x y z
N MET A 1 21.52 20.20 -1.56
CA MET A 1 20.39 21.08 -1.14
C MET A 1 20.42 21.15 0.38
N LYS A 2 20.39 22.34 1.00
CA LYS A 2 20.40 22.46 2.47
C LYS A 2 18.98 22.24 3.01
N ILE A 3 18.84 21.44 4.05
CA ILE A 3 17.57 21.32 4.78
C ILE A 3 17.52 22.44 5.82
N GLY A 4 16.41 23.19 5.86
CA GLY A 4 16.24 24.28 6.84
C GLY A 4 16.10 23.75 8.28
N LYS A 5 16.47 24.59 9.27
CA LYS A 5 16.46 24.22 10.70
C LYS A 5 15.11 23.64 11.17
N GLU A 6 14.00 24.28 10.81
CA GLU A 6 12.68 23.84 11.25
C GLU A 6 12.30 22.48 10.65
N LYS A 7 12.59 22.25 9.37
CA LYS A 7 12.36 20.96 8.71
C LYS A 7 13.22 19.85 9.34
N LEU A 8 14.50 20.12 9.66
CA LEU A 8 15.35 19.16 10.38
C LEU A 8 14.80 18.81 11.76
N LYS A 9 14.25 19.82 12.47
CA LYS A 9 13.57 19.60 13.74
C LYS A 9 12.34 18.72 13.61
N ASN A 10 11.51 18.98 12.61
CA ASN A 10 10.31 18.17 12.35
C ASN A 10 10.66 16.71 12.02
N ILE A 11 11.66 16.49 11.17
CA ILE A 11 12.17 15.15 10.87
C ILE A 11 12.64 14.45 12.15
N PHE A 12 13.42 15.13 12.98
CA PHE A 12 13.88 14.58 14.25
C PHE A 12 12.73 14.24 15.20
N ILE A 13 11.74 15.12 15.32
CA ILE A 13 10.52 14.88 16.11
C ILE A 13 9.81 13.61 15.63
N LYS A 14 9.62 13.46 14.32
CA LYS A 14 9.00 12.26 13.72
C LYS A 14 9.83 11.00 14.03
N MET A 15 11.16 11.05 13.80
CA MET A 15 12.03 9.91 14.07
C MET A 15 11.99 9.48 15.55
N TYR A 16 12.07 10.43 16.46
CA TYR A 16 12.05 10.12 17.90
C TYR A 16 10.66 9.66 18.37
N THR A 17 9.59 10.24 17.82
CA THR A 17 8.21 9.79 18.08
C THR A 17 8.03 8.34 17.65
N ILE A 18 8.49 7.96 16.45
CA ILE A 18 8.45 6.59 15.96
C ILE A 18 9.21 5.67 16.94
N ARG A 19 10.47 5.98 17.24
CA ARG A 19 11.31 5.18 18.15
C ARG A 19 10.65 4.96 19.50
N LYS A 20 10.19 6.03 20.14
CA LYS A 20 9.60 5.96 21.48
C LYS A 20 8.27 5.20 21.49
N CYS A 21 7.44 5.43 20.49
CA CYS A 21 6.17 4.70 20.34
C CYS A 21 6.43 3.21 20.13
N GLU A 22 7.33 2.84 19.22
CA GLU A 22 7.66 1.45 18.91
C GLU A 22 8.28 0.70 20.11
N GLU A 23 9.17 1.35 20.87
CA GLU A 23 9.74 0.78 22.10
C GLU A 23 8.67 0.57 23.16
N THR A 24 7.67 1.45 23.23
CA THR A 24 6.52 1.32 24.13
C THR A 24 5.62 0.18 23.68
N LEU A 25 5.33 0.07 22.38
CA LEU A 25 4.53 -1.01 21.79
C LEU A 25 5.21 -2.38 21.93
N ALA A 26 6.53 -2.44 21.80
CA ALA A 26 7.30 -3.66 22.01
C ALA A 26 7.13 -4.20 23.45
N LYS A 27 7.16 -3.31 24.45
CA LYS A 27 6.89 -3.68 25.85
C LYS A 27 5.44 -4.11 26.04
N ALA A 28 4.49 -3.41 25.42
CA ALA A 28 3.08 -3.75 25.46
C ALA A 28 2.80 -5.13 24.82
N ALA A 29 3.47 -5.46 23.72
CA ALA A 29 3.36 -6.77 23.08
C ALA A 29 3.87 -7.90 24.00
N GLN A 30 5.00 -7.69 24.68
CA GLN A 30 5.52 -8.64 25.67
C GLN A 30 4.58 -8.84 26.87
N GLN A 31 3.74 -7.83 27.18
CA GLN A 31 2.71 -7.90 28.23
C GLN A 31 1.38 -8.48 27.74
N GLY A 32 1.28 -8.88 26.47
CA GLY A 32 0.06 -9.43 25.87
C GLY A 32 -1.04 -8.40 25.59
N LEU A 33 -0.72 -7.10 25.61
CA LEU A 33 -1.69 -6.02 25.36
C LEU A 33 -1.93 -5.76 23.86
N VAL A 34 -0.99 -6.14 23.01
CA VAL A 34 -1.12 -6.03 21.54
C VAL A 34 -1.71 -7.32 21.00
N LEU A 35 -2.80 -7.19 20.24
CA LEU A 35 -3.46 -8.33 19.61
C LEU A 35 -2.76 -8.71 18.30
N GLY A 36 -2.31 -9.97 18.22
CA GLY A 36 -1.61 -10.50 17.05
C GLY A 36 -0.11 -10.12 17.00
N ALA A 37 0.51 -10.30 15.83
CA ALA A 37 1.93 -10.07 15.65
C ALA A 37 2.26 -8.58 15.59
N CYS A 38 3.25 -8.15 16.38
CA CYS A 38 3.73 -6.76 16.42
C CYS A 38 5.09 -6.66 15.72
N HIS A 39 5.14 -5.88 14.63
CA HIS A 39 6.34 -5.69 13.82
C HIS A 39 6.84 -4.25 13.97
N THR A 40 7.83 -4.02 14.80
CA THR A 40 8.33 -2.66 15.07
C THR A 40 9.22 -2.11 13.96
N TYR A 41 9.18 -0.80 13.76
CA TYR A 41 9.93 -0.05 12.73
C TYR A 41 11.31 0.41 13.21
N VAL A 42 11.77 -0.04 14.39
CA VAL A 42 13.00 0.40 15.05
C VAL A 42 14.24 0.15 14.20
N GLY A 43 15.00 1.20 13.95
CA GLY A 43 16.22 1.21 13.14
C GLY A 43 16.07 1.82 11.75
N GLN A 44 14.83 2.07 11.28
CA GLN A 44 14.51 2.54 9.93
C GLN A 44 13.87 3.95 9.94
N GLU A 45 13.82 4.63 11.07
CA GLU A 45 13.01 5.84 11.32
C GLU A 45 13.31 6.99 10.37
N ALA A 46 14.54 7.11 9.86
CA ALA A 46 14.93 8.20 8.96
C ALA A 46 14.16 8.16 7.64
N ILE A 47 13.85 6.96 7.11
CA ILE A 47 13.15 6.81 5.82
C ILE A 47 11.74 7.38 5.94
N ALA A 48 10.91 6.81 6.81
CA ALA A 48 9.52 7.25 7.00
C ALA A 48 9.44 8.74 7.36
N ALA A 49 10.27 9.19 8.32
CA ALA A 49 10.24 10.56 8.81
C ALA A 49 10.59 11.57 7.71
N THR A 50 11.66 11.30 6.95
CA THR A 50 12.14 12.24 5.92
C THR A 50 11.22 12.23 4.70
N VAL A 51 10.79 11.06 4.23
CA VAL A 51 9.87 10.98 3.09
C VAL A 51 8.56 11.67 3.40
N CYS A 52 7.94 11.36 4.56
CA CYS A 52 6.64 11.95 4.91
C CYS A 52 6.71 13.45 5.26
N GLU A 53 7.91 13.99 5.58
CA GLU A 53 8.08 15.44 5.74
C GLU A 53 8.05 16.22 4.42
N GLU A 54 8.26 15.53 3.30
CA GLU A 54 8.17 16.12 1.96
C GLU A 54 6.77 15.96 1.33
N LEU A 55 5.85 15.26 2.00
CA LEU A 55 4.50 14.98 1.51
C LEU A 55 3.44 15.86 2.18
N ASP A 56 2.37 16.14 1.44
CA ASP A 56 1.14 16.71 2.00
C ASP A 56 0.06 15.62 2.21
N ASN A 57 -1.11 16.01 2.71
CA ASN A 57 -2.20 15.07 2.99
C ASN A 57 -2.88 14.48 1.74
N HIS A 58 -2.65 15.07 0.58
CA HIS A 58 -3.18 14.59 -0.70
C HIS A 58 -2.25 13.57 -1.37
N ASP A 59 -0.96 13.55 -0.99
CA ASP A 59 -0.03 12.52 -1.41
C ASP A 59 -0.34 11.22 -0.67
N LEU A 60 -0.48 10.11 -1.40
CA LEU A 60 -0.99 8.85 -0.88
C LEU A 60 0.15 7.89 -0.55
N ILE A 61 0.11 7.27 0.61
CA ILE A 61 1.06 6.23 1.00
C ILE A 61 0.37 4.89 1.24
N PHE A 62 1.05 3.82 0.83
CA PHE A 62 0.70 2.42 1.05
C PHE A 62 1.87 1.74 1.75
N SER A 63 1.62 0.92 2.76
CA SER A 63 2.69 0.39 3.58
C SER A 63 2.52 -1.11 3.88
N THR A 64 3.42 -1.64 4.68
CA THR A 64 3.59 -3.05 5.00
C THR A 64 3.07 -3.39 6.40
N HIS A 65 3.27 -4.65 6.81
CA HIS A 65 3.08 -5.11 8.20
C HIS A 65 3.90 -4.32 9.24
N ARG A 66 5.00 -3.64 8.82
CA ARG A 66 5.86 -2.77 9.64
C ARG A 66 5.49 -1.30 9.47
N GLY A 67 4.18 -1.02 9.39
CA GLY A 67 3.65 0.27 8.96
C GLY A 67 3.49 1.33 10.05
N HIS A 68 3.81 1.05 11.32
CA HIS A 68 3.64 2.00 12.42
C HIS A 68 4.44 3.29 12.20
N GLY A 69 5.72 3.15 11.77
CA GLY A 69 6.60 4.28 11.48
C GLY A 69 6.04 5.17 10.37
N HIS A 70 5.54 4.57 9.29
CA HIS A 70 4.92 5.31 8.18
C HIS A 70 3.63 6.02 8.63
N ALA A 71 2.80 5.35 9.41
CA ALA A 71 1.56 5.92 9.93
C ALA A 71 1.83 7.14 10.82
N LEU A 72 2.76 7.03 11.77
CA LEU A 72 3.16 8.14 12.66
C LEU A 72 3.82 9.28 11.87
N ALA A 73 4.72 8.97 10.93
CA ALA A 73 5.39 9.96 10.10
C ALA A 73 4.41 10.74 9.21
N LYS A 74 3.35 10.06 8.72
CA LYS A 74 2.29 10.67 7.91
C LYS A 74 1.30 11.50 8.72
N GLY A 75 1.33 11.38 10.06
CA GLY A 75 0.54 12.21 10.97
C GLY A 75 -0.54 11.48 11.75
N LEU A 76 -0.55 10.13 11.77
CA LEU A 76 -1.43 9.40 12.68
C LEU A 76 -1.05 9.71 14.13
N ASP A 77 -2.02 10.06 14.96
CA ASP A 77 -1.77 10.35 16.37
C ASP A 77 -1.35 9.07 17.12
N PRO A 78 -0.32 9.13 17.98
CA PRO A 78 0.12 7.99 18.77
C PRO A 78 -0.99 7.34 19.61
N PHE A 79 -1.96 8.12 20.10
CA PHE A 79 -3.10 7.58 20.82
C PHE A 79 -4.00 6.70 19.93
N GLU A 80 -4.29 7.16 18.70
CA GLU A 80 -5.08 6.37 17.75
C GLU A 80 -4.34 5.08 17.34
N LEU A 81 -3.02 5.15 17.12
CA LEU A 81 -2.20 3.98 16.81
C LEU A 81 -2.20 2.95 17.94
N ILE A 82 -1.85 3.38 19.17
CA ILE A 82 -1.77 2.48 20.32
C ILE A 82 -3.16 1.88 20.62
N SER A 83 -4.22 2.69 20.53
CA SER A 83 -5.60 2.23 20.67
C SER A 83 -5.96 1.15 19.65
N GLU A 84 -5.53 1.29 18.40
CA GLU A 84 -5.77 0.29 17.36
C GLU A 84 -5.11 -1.05 17.67
N LEU A 85 -3.83 -1.03 18.09
CA LEU A 85 -3.11 -2.22 18.46
C LEU A 85 -3.69 -2.93 19.69
N PHE A 86 -4.31 -2.17 20.60
CA PHE A 86 -5.01 -2.70 21.77
C PHE A 86 -6.46 -3.13 21.47
N GLY A 87 -6.89 -3.07 20.20
CA GLY A 87 -8.25 -3.44 19.77
C GLY A 87 -9.34 -2.49 20.29
N LYS A 88 -9.01 -1.23 20.57
CA LYS A 88 -9.93 -0.27 21.18
C LYS A 88 -10.76 0.49 20.15
N LYS A 89 -11.98 0.91 20.55
CA LYS A 89 -12.91 1.71 19.73
C LYS A 89 -12.31 3.04 19.26
N THR A 90 -11.34 3.57 20.00
CA THR A 90 -10.63 4.83 19.70
C THR A 90 -9.46 4.67 18.72
N GLY A 91 -9.19 3.44 18.27
CA GLY A 91 -8.18 3.19 17.24
C GLY A 91 -8.55 3.75 15.87
N CYS A 92 -7.54 3.96 15.02
CA CYS A 92 -7.72 4.53 13.68
C CYS A 92 -8.67 3.71 12.78
N SER A 93 -8.82 2.41 13.03
CA SER A 93 -9.79 1.51 12.39
C SER A 93 -10.77 0.90 13.41
N LYS A 94 -10.99 1.58 14.54
CA LYS A 94 -11.89 1.16 15.62
C LYS A 94 -11.58 -0.26 16.14
N GLY A 95 -10.30 -0.64 16.17
CA GLY A 95 -9.83 -1.93 16.65
C GLY A 95 -10.01 -3.11 15.67
N ARG A 96 -10.39 -2.85 14.41
CA ARG A 96 -10.60 -3.90 13.39
C ARG A 96 -9.34 -4.24 12.58
N GLY A 97 -8.39 -3.32 12.47
CA GLY A 97 -7.17 -3.50 11.69
C GLY A 97 -6.02 -4.13 12.47
N GLY A 98 -5.88 -3.78 13.75
CA GLY A 98 -4.75 -4.19 14.59
C GLY A 98 -3.41 -3.64 14.10
N SER A 99 -2.31 -4.32 14.48
CA SER A 99 -0.94 -3.85 14.22
C SER A 99 -0.59 -3.70 12.72
N MET A 100 -1.13 -4.56 11.85
CA MET A 100 -0.69 -4.65 10.45
C MET A 100 -1.64 -3.97 9.45
N HIS A 101 -2.80 -3.45 9.88
CA HIS A 101 -3.81 -2.92 8.97
C HIS A 101 -4.33 -1.56 9.47
N LEU A 102 -3.49 -0.53 9.29
CA LEU A 102 -3.76 0.84 9.72
C LEU A 102 -4.28 1.66 8.54
N PHE A 103 -5.38 2.39 8.74
CA PHE A 103 -6.01 3.21 7.70
C PHE A 103 -6.36 4.59 8.26
N LYS A 104 -5.90 5.64 7.58
CA LYS A 104 -6.26 7.04 7.86
C LYS A 104 -6.26 7.84 6.54
N PRO A 105 -7.27 7.59 5.66
CA PRO A 105 -7.30 8.22 4.32
C PRO A 105 -7.28 9.74 4.36
N GLU A 106 -7.77 10.34 5.46
CA GLU A 106 -7.85 11.79 5.66
C GLU A 106 -6.47 12.47 5.67
N ILE A 107 -5.42 11.72 5.97
CA ILE A 107 -4.03 12.19 5.93
C ILE A 107 -3.24 11.54 4.79
N GLY A 108 -3.88 10.80 3.89
CA GLY A 108 -3.23 10.07 2.79
C GLY A 108 -2.61 8.72 3.19
N LEU A 109 -2.84 8.21 4.41
CA LEU A 109 -2.48 6.83 4.77
C LEU A 109 -3.57 5.88 4.27
N MET A 110 -3.35 5.31 3.08
CA MET A 110 -4.36 4.50 2.40
C MET A 110 -4.46 3.07 2.94
N GLY A 111 -3.39 2.59 3.57
CA GLY A 111 -3.41 1.31 4.28
C GLY A 111 -2.02 0.72 4.49
N THR A 112 -1.93 -0.10 5.54
CA THR A 112 -0.83 -1.03 5.73
C THR A 112 -1.35 -2.46 5.53
N SER A 113 -0.49 -3.41 5.18
CA SER A 113 -0.92 -4.78 4.88
C SER A 113 0.04 -5.81 5.45
N GLY A 114 -0.52 -6.85 6.07
CA GLY A 114 0.22 -8.04 6.47
C GLY A 114 0.66 -8.91 5.29
N ILE A 115 0.02 -8.75 4.12
CA ILE A 115 0.38 -9.49 2.90
C ILE A 115 1.45 -8.72 2.14
N VAL A 116 2.53 -9.43 1.75
CA VAL A 116 3.68 -8.85 1.04
C VAL A 116 3.36 -8.70 -0.45
N GLY A 117 3.52 -7.49 -0.98
CA GLY A 117 3.38 -7.19 -2.41
C GLY A 117 2.15 -6.37 -2.81
N PRO A 118 0.92 -6.65 -2.34
CA PRO A 118 -0.31 -5.96 -2.79
C PRO A 118 -0.26 -4.44 -2.70
N ASN A 119 0.39 -3.88 -1.69
CA ASN A 119 0.53 -2.44 -1.50
C ASN A 119 1.25 -1.75 -2.68
N ILE A 120 2.12 -2.47 -3.40
CA ILE A 120 2.80 -1.99 -4.62
C ILE A 120 1.77 -1.80 -5.73
N LEU A 121 0.93 -2.80 -5.96
CA LEU A 121 -0.13 -2.76 -6.99
C LEU A 121 -1.20 -1.72 -6.64
N GLN A 122 -1.60 -1.64 -5.37
CA GLN A 122 -2.54 -0.64 -4.88
C GLN A 122 -2.01 0.79 -5.09
N ALA A 123 -0.73 1.03 -4.86
CA ALA A 123 -0.11 2.31 -5.13
C ALA A 123 -0.10 2.65 -6.64
N CYS A 124 0.10 1.67 -7.51
CA CYS A 124 -0.05 1.85 -8.96
C CYS A 124 -1.50 2.24 -9.31
N GLY A 125 -2.50 1.60 -8.69
CA GLY A 125 -3.90 1.93 -8.88
C GLY A 125 -4.26 3.35 -8.43
N ALA A 126 -3.70 3.78 -7.30
CA ALA A 126 -3.82 5.17 -6.85
C ALA A 126 -3.15 6.14 -7.83
N GLY A 127 -1.96 5.81 -8.34
CA GLY A 127 -1.28 6.56 -9.40
C GLY A 127 -2.12 6.66 -10.68
N TYR A 128 -2.79 5.57 -11.06
CA TYR A 128 -3.71 5.55 -12.19
C TYR A 128 -4.90 6.50 -11.97
N SER A 129 -5.50 6.46 -10.78
CA SER A 129 -6.58 7.38 -10.41
C SER A 129 -6.15 8.84 -10.41
N ILE A 130 -4.92 9.13 -9.99
CA ILE A 130 -4.34 10.48 -10.04
C ILE A 130 -4.31 10.99 -11.48
N ASN A 131 -3.89 10.16 -12.45
CA ASN A 131 -3.89 10.51 -13.85
C ASN A 131 -5.33 10.63 -14.41
N LEU A 132 -6.21 9.66 -14.08
CA LEU A 132 -7.62 9.67 -14.49
C LEU A 132 -8.33 10.96 -14.07
N PHE A 133 -8.10 11.41 -12.84
CA PHE A 133 -8.70 12.63 -12.28
C PHE A 133 -7.88 13.90 -12.52
N LYS A 134 -6.78 13.82 -13.27
CA LYS A 134 -5.88 14.94 -13.59
C LYS A 134 -5.38 15.68 -12.34
N LYS A 135 -5.12 14.93 -11.26
CA LYS A 135 -4.60 15.48 -10.01
C LYS A 135 -3.08 15.65 -10.07
N ASN A 136 -2.53 16.49 -9.16
CA ASN A 136 -1.09 16.75 -9.07
C ASN A 136 -0.50 16.24 -7.75
N ASN A 137 -0.87 15.06 -7.31
CA ASN A 137 -0.29 14.38 -6.17
C ASN A 137 0.45 13.10 -6.62
N VAL A 138 1.06 12.40 -5.69
CA VAL A 138 1.80 11.17 -5.93
C VAL A 138 1.28 10.03 -5.08
N SER A 139 1.62 8.81 -5.48
CA SER A 139 1.40 7.60 -4.72
C SER A 139 2.72 6.93 -4.37
N ILE A 140 2.89 6.51 -3.12
CA ILE A 140 4.15 5.96 -2.61
C ILE A 140 3.90 4.63 -1.90
N PRO A 141 4.28 3.49 -2.48
CA PRO A 141 4.39 2.24 -1.76
C PRO A 141 5.73 2.16 -1.02
N PHE A 142 5.67 1.89 0.28
CA PHE A 142 6.83 1.43 1.06
C PHE A 142 6.81 -0.10 1.11
N PHE A 143 7.92 -0.75 0.85
CA PHE A 143 8.02 -2.21 0.89
C PHE A 143 9.44 -2.66 1.25
N GLY A 144 9.56 -3.84 1.84
CA GLY A 144 10.86 -4.41 2.22
C GLY A 144 11.53 -5.17 1.07
N ASP A 145 12.80 -5.51 1.29
CA ASP A 145 13.61 -6.31 0.36
C ASP A 145 13.02 -7.69 0.04
N GLY A 146 12.22 -8.26 0.95
CA GLY A 146 11.49 -9.51 0.66
C GLY A 146 10.42 -9.37 -0.43
N ALA A 147 9.84 -8.19 -0.60
CA ALA A 147 8.79 -7.95 -1.59
C ALA A 147 9.31 -7.93 -3.04
N VAL A 148 10.61 -7.68 -3.25
CA VAL A 148 11.18 -7.55 -4.60
C VAL A 148 11.26 -8.87 -5.38
N ASN A 149 10.98 -9.99 -4.72
CA ASN A 149 10.90 -11.31 -5.34
C ASN A 149 9.44 -11.73 -5.64
N ASN A 150 8.48 -10.89 -5.25
CA ASN A 150 7.06 -11.13 -5.49
C ASN A 150 6.64 -10.61 -6.87
N GLY A 151 5.77 -11.34 -7.58
CA GLY A 151 5.23 -10.93 -8.89
C GLY A 151 4.67 -9.51 -8.90
N ALA A 152 4.00 -9.11 -7.81
CA ALA A 152 3.45 -7.76 -7.66
C ALA A 152 4.49 -6.63 -7.82
N PHE A 153 5.75 -6.85 -7.43
CA PHE A 153 6.82 -5.88 -7.66
C PHE A 153 7.09 -5.72 -9.16
N HIS A 154 7.26 -6.81 -9.88
CA HIS A 154 7.58 -6.82 -11.30
C HIS A 154 6.43 -6.26 -12.15
N GLU A 155 5.23 -6.72 -11.90
CA GLU A 155 4.01 -6.27 -12.58
C GLU A 155 3.72 -4.79 -12.28
N GLY A 156 3.86 -4.38 -11.02
CA GLY A 156 3.66 -3.00 -10.58
C GLY A 156 4.62 -2.01 -11.24
N LEU A 157 5.93 -2.33 -11.30
CA LEU A 157 6.90 -1.48 -11.99
C LEU A 157 6.60 -1.37 -13.49
N ASN A 158 6.30 -2.50 -14.14
CA ASN A 158 5.96 -2.49 -15.56
C ASN A 158 4.73 -1.62 -15.85
N MET A 159 3.63 -1.82 -15.11
CA MET A 159 2.41 -1.02 -15.28
C MET A 159 2.63 0.46 -14.98
N ALA A 160 3.41 0.79 -13.94
CA ALA A 160 3.72 2.18 -13.64
C ALA A 160 4.50 2.86 -14.75
N SER A 161 5.42 2.15 -15.39
CA SER A 161 6.22 2.64 -16.49
C SER A 161 5.38 2.88 -17.76
N ILE A 162 4.67 1.85 -18.24
CA ILE A 162 3.93 1.93 -19.52
C ILE A 162 2.80 2.96 -19.50
N TRP A 163 2.24 3.28 -18.32
CA TRP A 163 1.17 4.26 -18.18
C TRP A 163 1.62 5.59 -17.56
N ASN A 164 2.93 5.78 -17.37
CA ASN A 164 3.50 7.00 -16.80
C ASN A 164 2.80 7.40 -15.50
N LEU A 165 2.75 6.47 -14.53
CA LEU A 165 2.06 6.71 -13.27
C LEU A 165 2.93 7.53 -12.32
N PRO A 166 2.38 8.52 -11.59
CA PRO A 166 3.11 9.30 -10.60
C PRO A 166 3.33 8.49 -9.32
N VAL A 167 4.14 7.42 -9.42
CA VAL A 167 4.43 6.48 -8.33
C VAL A 167 5.91 6.53 -7.98
N ILE A 168 6.22 6.65 -6.69
CA ILE A 168 7.59 6.59 -6.16
C ILE A 168 7.71 5.34 -5.30
N PHE A 169 8.35 4.31 -5.83
CA PHE A 169 8.57 3.03 -5.15
C PHE A 169 9.72 3.16 -4.15
N ILE A 170 9.46 2.92 -2.86
CA ILE A 170 10.49 2.99 -1.81
C ILE A 170 10.70 1.60 -1.22
N CYS A 171 11.86 1.04 -1.52
CA CYS A 171 12.33 -0.23 -0.96
C CYS A 171 13.16 0.02 0.30
N GLU A 172 12.67 -0.43 1.44
CA GLU A 172 13.38 -0.43 2.72
C GLU A 172 14.19 -1.72 2.83
N ASN A 173 15.37 -1.75 2.21
CA ASN A 173 16.25 -2.90 2.25
C ASN A 173 16.92 -3.02 3.63
N ASN A 174 16.23 -3.69 4.56
CA ASN A 174 16.72 -3.92 5.91
C ASN A 174 17.54 -5.20 6.05
N GLN A 175 17.95 -5.80 4.96
CA GLN A 175 18.82 -6.96 4.79
C GLN A 175 18.18 -8.33 5.08
N PHE A 176 16.92 -8.39 5.54
CA PHE A 176 16.30 -9.64 5.91
C PHE A 176 14.80 -9.71 5.56
N ALA A 177 14.43 -10.66 4.71
CA ALA A 177 13.04 -11.07 4.49
C ALA A 177 12.66 -12.11 5.54
N THR A 178 11.95 -11.72 6.60
CA THR A 178 11.76 -12.51 7.82
C THR A 178 13.11 -12.84 8.45
N GLU A 179 13.66 -14.01 8.19
CA GLU A 179 14.95 -14.51 8.67
C GLU A 179 15.93 -14.80 7.52
N VAL A 180 15.45 -14.71 6.27
CA VAL A 180 16.26 -14.99 5.08
C VAL A 180 17.05 -13.75 4.69
N PRO A 181 18.40 -13.83 4.63
CA PRO A 181 19.23 -12.72 4.19
C PRO A 181 18.91 -12.30 2.75
N PHE A 182 18.92 -10.98 2.49
CA PHE A 182 18.73 -10.46 1.13
C PHE A 182 19.78 -11.01 0.15
N SER A 183 21.02 -11.16 0.60
CA SER A 183 22.13 -11.72 -0.19
C SER A 183 21.91 -13.18 -0.64
N TYR A 184 21.04 -13.91 0.07
CA TYR A 184 20.65 -15.27 -0.32
C TYR A 184 19.42 -15.27 -1.22
N SER A 185 18.43 -14.43 -0.91
CA SER A 185 17.12 -14.43 -1.59
C SER A 185 17.11 -13.62 -2.90
N SER A 186 18.17 -12.89 -3.21
CA SER A 186 18.25 -12.02 -4.39
C SER A 186 19.47 -12.33 -5.25
N GLY A 187 19.27 -12.61 -6.53
CA GLY A 187 20.36 -12.76 -7.50
C GLY A 187 21.07 -11.44 -7.83
N SER A 188 20.44 -10.30 -7.58
CA SER A 188 21.04 -8.97 -7.70
C SER A 188 21.39 -8.42 -6.33
N LYS A 189 22.57 -7.79 -6.21
CA LYS A 189 23.01 -7.14 -4.97
C LYS A 189 22.22 -5.89 -4.63
N ASN A 190 21.57 -5.26 -5.63
CA ASN A 190 20.90 -3.98 -5.51
C ASN A 190 19.48 -4.09 -6.07
N VAL A 191 18.52 -3.49 -5.37
CA VAL A 191 17.14 -3.39 -5.82
C VAL A 191 16.98 -2.20 -6.79
N GLY A 192 17.64 -1.08 -6.53
CA GLY A 192 17.54 0.12 -7.36
C GLY A 192 17.82 -0.15 -8.84
N ASN A 193 18.82 -0.96 -9.14
CA ASN A 193 19.19 -1.32 -10.51
C ASN A 193 18.11 -2.10 -11.27
N ARG A 194 17.17 -2.74 -10.60
CA ARG A 194 16.06 -3.45 -11.24
C ARG A 194 15.11 -2.50 -11.98
N GLY A 195 15.08 -1.22 -11.62
CA GLY A 195 14.28 -0.20 -12.30
C GLY A 195 14.60 -0.10 -13.80
N PHE A 196 15.85 -0.25 -14.20
CA PHE A 196 16.28 -0.18 -15.60
C PHE A 196 15.57 -1.19 -16.50
N ASN A 197 15.23 -2.37 -15.98
CA ASN A 197 14.53 -3.40 -16.76
C ASN A 197 13.10 -2.97 -17.17
N TYR A 198 12.56 -1.94 -16.50
CA TYR A 198 11.23 -1.39 -16.73
C TYR A 198 11.28 0.05 -17.26
N GLY A 199 12.46 0.57 -17.61
CA GLY A 199 12.60 1.97 -18.01
C GLY A 199 12.38 2.98 -16.87
N ILE A 200 12.54 2.55 -15.63
CA ILE A 200 12.38 3.38 -14.42
C ILE A 200 13.75 3.74 -13.86
N GLU A 201 13.96 5.02 -13.56
CA GLU A 201 15.19 5.47 -12.89
C GLU A 201 15.26 4.92 -11.48
N GLY A 202 16.38 4.23 -11.18
CA GLY A 202 16.63 3.59 -9.89
C GLY A 202 17.73 4.30 -9.10
N TYR A 203 17.54 4.41 -7.79
CA TYR A 203 18.48 5.02 -6.84
C TYR A 203 18.82 4.04 -5.72
N GLU A 204 20.07 4.03 -5.29
CA GLU A 204 20.55 3.34 -4.09
C GLU A 204 21.11 4.38 -3.13
N ILE A 205 20.58 4.45 -1.90
CA ILE A 205 20.94 5.45 -0.91
C ILE A 205 21.11 4.84 0.49
N ASP A 206 21.86 5.52 1.37
CA ASP A 206 21.87 5.22 2.80
C ASP A 206 20.52 5.61 3.42
N GLY A 207 19.69 4.59 3.74
CA GLY A 207 18.39 4.75 4.38
C GLY A 207 18.44 5.29 5.82
N ASN A 208 19.63 5.47 6.38
CA ASN A 208 19.86 6.10 7.69
C ASN A 208 20.43 7.51 7.57
N ASP A 209 20.53 8.05 6.34
CA ASP A 209 20.98 9.42 6.08
C ASP A 209 19.82 10.33 5.63
N VAL A 210 19.38 11.19 6.54
CA VAL A 210 18.30 12.17 6.30
C VAL A 210 18.56 13.06 5.07
N PHE A 211 19.82 13.41 4.81
CA PHE A 211 20.19 14.32 3.72
C PHE A 211 20.14 13.63 2.35
N GLU A 212 20.59 12.38 2.27
CA GLU A 212 20.48 11.57 1.05
C GLU A 212 19.02 11.30 0.71
N ILE A 213 18.22 10.88 1.71
CA ILE A 213 16.79 10.63 1.54
C ILE A 213 16.08 11.92 1.06
N HIS A 214 16.31 13.05 1.74
CA HIS A 214 15.72 14.33 1.36
C HIS A 214 16.03 14.74 -0.08
N LYS A 215 17.31 14.64 -0.47
CA LYS A 215 17.74 14.99 -1.83
C LYS A 215 17.04 14.13 -2.88
N THR A 216 17.02 12.82 -2.66
CA THR A 216 16.50 11.85 -3.63
C THR A 216 14.97 11.92 -3.72
N ILE A 217 14.27 12.00 -2.59
CA ILE A 217 12.80 12.08 -2.61
C ILE A 217 12.32 13.39 -3.25
N LYS A 218 12.99 14.52 -3.04
CA LYS A 218 12.63 15.78 -3.72
C LYS A 218 12.76 15.69 -5.24
N LEU A 219 13.80 15.03 -5.72
CA LEU A 219 13.98 14.81 -7.16
C LEU A 219 12.89 13.90 -7.70
N ALA A 220 12.61 12.78 -7.03
CA ALA A 220 11.55 11.84 -7.40
C ALA A 220 10.17 12.49 -7.39
N LEU A 221 9.84 13.30 -6.37
CA LEU A 221 8.59 14.06 -6.29
C LEU A 221 8.44 15.04 -7.46
N LYS A 222 9.51 15.75 -7.81
CA LYS A 222 9.51 16.65 -8.97
C LYS A 222 9.22 15.88 -10.26
N ASN A 223 9.93 14.79 -10.50
CA ASN A 223 9.73 13.95 -11.69
C ASN A 223 8.32 13.37 -11.76
N ALA A 224 7.80 12.85 -10.64
CA ALA A 224 6.46 12.27 -10.59
C ALA A 224 5.35 13.32 -10.75
N LYS A 225 5.46 14.49 -10.11
CA LYS A 225 4.42 15.54 -10.20
C LYS A 225 4.44 16.27 -11.55
N GLU A 226 5.62 16.66 -12.03
CA GLU A 226 5.75 17.47 -13.25
C GLU A 226 5.75 16.65 -14.55
N LYS A 227 6.37 15.45 -14.53
CA LYS A 227 6.61 14.65 -15.75
C LYS A 227 5.84 13.34 -15.77
N LYS A 228 5.17 12.96 -14.65
CA LYS A 228 4.50 11.66 -14.48
C LYS A 228 5.46 10.47 -14.70
N ILE A 229 6.72 10.62 -14.24
CA ILE A 229 7.73 9.58 -14.34
C ILE A 229 7.86 8.87 -13.00
N PRO A 230 7.66 7.54 -12.94
CA PRO A 230 7.89 6.77 -11.72
C PRO A 230 9.38 6.69 -11.37
N SER A 231 9.69 6.42 -10.11
CA SER A 231 11.06 6.23 -9.61
C SER A 231 11.13 5.05 -8.66
N LEU A 232 12.28 4.35 -8.62
CA LEU A 232 12.56 3.27 -7.66
C LEU A 232 13.72 3.70 -6.75
N ILE A 233 13.47 3.80 -5.45
CA ILE A 233 14.47 4.21 -4.47
C ILE A 233 14.72 3.04 -3.51
N GLU A 234 15.94 2.50 -3.53
CA GLU A 234 16.42 1.54 -2.54
C GLU A 234 17.08 2.28 -1.39
N CYS A 235 16.49 2.21 -0.21
CA CYS A 235 17.02 2.74 1.04
C CYS A 235 17.70 1.60 1.82
N LYS A 236 19.03 1.54 1.83
CA LYS A 236 19.76 0.55 2.61
C LYS A 236 19.73 0.91 4.09
N THR A 237 19.16 0.02 4.87
CA THR A 237 18.92 0.21 6.31
C THR A 237 19.08 -1.11 7.07
N TYR A 238 18.62 -1.15 8.31
CA TYR A 238 18.68 -2.37 9.12
C TYR A 238 17.59 -2.41 10.18
N ARG A 239 16.94 -3.53 10.29
CA ARG A 239 15.99 -3.82 11.36
C ARG A 239 16.72 -4.26 12.61
N THR A 240 16.75 -3.42 13.66
CA THR A 240 17.54 -3.69 14.88
C THR A 240 16.81 -4.53 15.94
N ARG A 241 15.55 -4.91 15.71
CA ARG A 241 14.77 -5.85 16.54
C ARG A 241 14.43 -7.12 15.73
N SER A 242 13.88 -8.14 16.38
CA SER A 242 13.40 -9.34 15.71
C SER A 242 12.37 -9.04 14.63
N HIS A 243 12.05 -10.00 13.75
CA HIS A 243 11.07 -9.79 12.69
C HIS A 243 9.71 -9.34 13.26
N ALA A 244 9.23 -10.05 14.28
CA ALA A 244 8.11 -9.64 15.11
C ALA A 244 8.50 -9.80 16.59
N GLU A 245 7.87 -9.03 17.46
CA GLU A 245 8.13 -9.10 18.91
C GLU A 245 7.79 -10.51 19.42
N GLY A 246 8.70 -11.08 20.21
CA GLY A 246 8.59 -12.45 20.72
C GLY A 246 9.25 -13.53 19.85
N MET A 247 9.66 -13.22 18.60
CA MET A 247 10.41 -14.19 17.79
C MET A 247 11.88 -14.26 18.20
N ILE A 248 12.48 -15.45 18.04
CA ILE A 248 13.93 -15.69 18.27
C ILE A 248 14.72 -14.93 17.21
N ASP A 249 15.75 -14.19 17.63
CA ASP A 249 16.43 -13.24 16.75
C ASP A 249 17.86 -13.66 16.35
N TYR A 250 18.55 -14.42 17.19
CA TYR A 250 19.99 -14.66 17.01
C TYR A 250 20.33 -16.05 16.43
N THR A 251 19.40 -16.63 15.69
CA THR A 251 19.62 -17.87 14.94
C THR A 251 20.16 -17.63 13.53
N TYR A 252 19.88 -16.47 12.95
CA TYR A 252 20.21 -16.10 11.56
C TYR A 252 21.14 -14.86 11.47
N ARG A 253 21.36 -14.16 12.57
CA ARG A 253 22.25 -12.99 12.68
C ARG A 253 22.90 -12.91 14.07
N THR A 254 24.00 -12.17 14.20
CA THR A 254 24.73 -12.09 15.45
C THR A 254 24.35 -10.85 16.29
N LYS A 255 24.49 -10.97 17.62
CA LYS A 255 24.36 -9.81 18.53
C LYS A 255 25.33 -8.68 18.18
N GLY A 256 26.55 -9.03 17.75
CA GLY A 256 27.56 -8.05 17.34
C GLY A 256 27.13 -7.22 16.14
N GLU A 257 26.54 -7.87 15.13
CA GLU A 257 25.97 -7.21 13.95
C GLU A 257 24.87 -6.23 14.34
N VAL A 258 23.88 -6.67 15.13
CA VAL A 258 22.79 -5.81 15.60
C VAL A 258 23.31 -4.61 16.40
N ASN A 259 24.27 -4.83 17.30
CA ASN A 259 24.85 -3.76 18.11
C ASN A 259 25.63 -2.75 17.26
N LYS A 260 26.35 -3.19 16.22
CA LYS A 260 27.01 -2.29 15.27
C LYS A 260 26.03 -1.32 14.60
N TRP A 261 24.82 -1.78 14.27
CA TRP A 261 23.79 -0.92 13.71
C TRP A 261 23.14 -0.02 14.77
N ARG A 262 22.93 -0.53 15.99
CA ARG A 262 22.31 0.26 17.08
C ARG A 262 23.20 1.42 17.57
N SER A 263 24.50 1.21 17.66
CA SER A 263 25.43 2.22 18.19
C SER A 263 26.09 3.04 17.09
N GLY A 264 26.57 2.39 16.01
CA GLY A 264 27.38 3.07 15.00
C GLY A 264 26.57 3.65 13.82
N LYS A 265 25.39 3.08 13.53
CA LYS A 265 24.58 3.47 12.37
C LYS A 265 23.15 3.87 12.74
N CYS A 266 22.86 4.16 14.01
CA CYS A 266 21.55 4.60 14.45
C CYS A 266 21.17 5.94 13.79
N PRO A 267 20.05 6.03 13.04
CA PRO A 267 19.68 7.25 12.35
C PRO A 267 19.39 8.42 13.29
N ILE A 268 18.88 8.14 14.51
CA ILE A 268 18.59 9.16 15.51
C ILE A 268 19.90 9.74 16.07
N LEU A 269 20.86 8.89 16.43
CA LEU A 269 22.16 9.36 16.91
C LEU A 269 22.91 10.15 15.83
N LYS A 270 22.78 9.73 14.56
CA LYS A 270 23.42 10.41 13.43
C LYS A 270 22.92 11.86 13.29
N ILE A 271 21.62 12.09 13.38
CA ILE A 271 21.06 13.45 13.29
C ILE A 271 21.31 14.27 14.56
N GLU A 272 21.31 13.67 15.76
CA GLU A 272 21.67 14.35 17.02
C GLU A 272 23.11 14.86 16.98
N ASN A 273 24.07 14.01 16.60
CA ASN A 273 25.47 14.41 16.44
C ASN A 273 25.61 15.55 15.43
N TYR A 274 24.91 15.47 14.30
CA TYR A 274 24.90 16.55 13.31
C TYR A 274 24.39 17.87 13.92
N PHE A 275 23.35 17.83 14.76
CA PHE A 275 22.84 19.02 15.43
C PHE A 275 23.86 19.67 16.34
N LEU A 276 24.57 18.88 17.12
CA LEU A 276 25.60 19.35 18.05
C LEU A 276 26.83 19.89 17.30
N GLU A 277 27.35 19.13 16.32
CA GLU A 277 28.52 19.54 15.51
C GLU A 277 28.26 20.85 14.74
N LYS A 278 27.06 20.98 14.16
CA LYS A 278 26.67 22.19 13.40
C LYS A 278 26.07 23.28 14.27
N LYS A 279 25.97 23.08 15.59
CA LYS A 279 25.36 24.04 16.55
C LYS A 279 23.96 24.45 16.17
N ILE A 280 23.17 23.53 15.60
CA ILE A 280 21.76 23.79 15.20
C ILE A 280 20.86 23.76 16.43
N PHE A 281 21.06 22.77 17.30
CA PHE A 281 20.46 22.61 18.62
C PHE A 281 21.54 22.19 19.63
N ASN A 282 21.38 22.60 20.88
CA ASN A 282 22.22 22.14 21.99
C ASN A 282 21.57 20.96 22.73
N ASP A 283 22.32 20.33 23.64
CA ASP A 283 21.85 19.16 24.40
C ASP A 283 20.56 19.43 25.18
N LYS A 284 20.40 20.64 25.75
CA LYS A 284 19.20 21.01 26.50
C LYS A 284 17.97 21.09 25.61
N GLU A 285 18.13 21.65 24.40
CA GLU A 285 17.04 21.73 23.40
C GLU A 285 16.63 20.35 22.88
N ILE A 286 17.61 19.50 22.56
CA ILE A 286 17.36 18.11 22.13
C ILE A 286 16.66 17.34 23.25
N LYS A 287 17.13 17.46 24.48
CA LYS A 287 16.51 16.81 25.64
C LYS A 287 15.08 17.28 25.85
N LYS A 288 14.81 18.59 25.76
CA LYS A 288 13.44 19.13 25.88
C LYS A 288 12.49 18.55 24.83
N ILE A 289 12.94 18.39 23.58
CA ILE A 289 12.14 17.77 22.51
C ILE A 289 11.83 16.31 22.90
N LYS A 290 12.83 15.54 23.31
CA LYS A 290 12.66 14.14 23.72
C LYS A 290 11.71 14.00 24.92
N ASP A 291 11.90 14.80 25.97
CA ASP A 291 11.05 14.76 27.17
C ASP A 291 9.60 15.06 26.84
N THR A 292 9.34 16.01 25.92
CA THR A 292 7.98 16.33 25.46
C THR A 292 7.34 15.15 24.74
N ILE A 293 8.09 14.46 23.88
CA ILE A 293 7.60 13.29 23.14
C ILE A 293 7.37 12.12 24.10
N ASP A 294 8.27 11.89 25.03
CA ASP A 294 8.17 10.85 26.04
C ASP A 294 6.90 11.00 26.87
N GLN A 295 6.60 12.21 27.32
CA GLN A 295 5.35 12.53 28.02
C GLN A 295 4.12 12.28 27.14
N LYS A 296 4.15 12.74 25.85
CA LYS A 296 3.04 12.51 24.91
C LYS A 296 2.76 11.03 24.72
N ILE A 297 3.81 10.21 24.52
CA ILE A 297 3.64 8.76 24.33
C ILE A 297 3.13 8.08 25.60
N ALA A 298 3.63 8.46 26.79
CA ALA A 298 3.17 7.93 28.06
C ALA A 298 1.66 8.23 28.30
N ILE A 299 1.24 9.46 28.03
CA ILE A 299 -0.17 9.87 28.13
C ILE A 299 -1.02 9.09 27.11
N SER A 300 -0.56 8.99 25.87
CA SER A 300 -1.26 8.25 24.80
C SER A 300 -1.42 6.77 25.16
N TYR A 301 -0.38 6.15 25.71
CA TYR A 301 -0.41 4.76 26.15
C TYR A 301 -1.45 4.55 27.27
N GLN A 302 -1.42 5.38 28.30
CA GLN A 302 -2.36 5.25 29.43
C GLN A 302 -3.81 5.45 28.98
N LYS A 303 -4.08 6.49 28.18
CA LYS A 303 -5.41 6.73 27.59
C LYS A 303 -5.89 5.56 26.73
N ALA A 304 -5.02 4.99 25.91
CA ALA A 304 -5.36 3.85 25.06
C ALA A 304 -5.68 2.59 25.88
N LYS A 305 -4.96 2.36 26.97
CA LYS A 305 -5.20 1.25 27.89
C LYS A 305 -6.60 1.34 28.55
N GLU A 306 -7.01 2.54 28.90
CA GLU A 306 -8.30 2.84 29.55
C GLU A 306 -9.47 2.94 28.57
N ALA A 307 -9.18 3.13 27.27
CA ALA A 307 -10.21 3.30 26.25
C ALA A 307 -11.12 2.07 26.13
N PRO A 308 -12.40 2.24 25.77
CA PRO A 308 -13.36 1.15 25.66
C PRO A 308 -13.06 0.26 24.44
N PHE A 309 -13.45 -1.01 24.54
CA PHE A 309 -13.52 -1.91 23.40
C PHE A 309 -14.73 -1.57 22.50
N PRO A 310 -14.71 -1.97 21.21
CA PRO A 310 -15.90 -1.87 20.35
C PRO A 310 -17.09 -2.66 20.92
N GLU A 311 -18.30 -2.16 20.67
CA GLU A 311 -19.54 -2.86 21.03
C GLU A 311 -19.66 -4.17 20.22
N LYS A 312 -20.07 -5.27 20.87
CA LYS A 312 -20.26 -6.58 20.22
C LYS A 312 -21.23 -6.51 19.03
N SER A 313 -22.27 -5.68 19.12
CA SER A 313 -23.23 -5.44 18.04
C SER A 313 -22.62 -4.91 16.74
N THR A 314 -21.45 -4.27 16.82
CA THR A 314 -20.75 -3.70 15.65
C THR A 314 -19.83 -4.69 14.94
N ALA A 315 -19.78 -5.96 15.37
CA ALA A 315 -18.85 -6.96 14.83
C ALA A 315 -19.03 -7.24 13.32
N LEU A 316 -20.26 -7.14 12.85
CA LEU A 316 -20.62 -7.37 11.45
C LEU A 316 -20.70 -6.08 10.60
N ASP A 317 -20.50 -4.91 11.22
CA ASP A 317 -20.48 -3.65 10.49
C ASP A 317 -19.39 -3.67 9.42
N PHE A 318 -19.71 -3.17 8.22
CA PHE A 318 -18.77 -3.04 7.09
C PHE A 318 -18.30 -4.36 6.46
N VAL A 319 -18.83 -5.53 6.86
CA VAL A 319 -18.56 -6.82 6.18
C VAL A 319 -19.10 -6.75 4.77
N PHE A 320 -20.32 -6.22 4.61
CA PHE A 320 -20.94 -5.94 3.32
C PHE A 320 -21.13 -4.43 3.15
N SER A 321 -21.25 -3.98 1.90
CA SER A 321 -21.71 -2.61 1.61
C SER A 321 -23.19 -2.48 1.99
N ASP A 322 -23.60 -1.25 2.36
CA ASP A 322 -25.02 -0.96 2.56
C ASP A 322 -25.78 -1.26 1.25
N TYR A 323 -26.76 -2.13 1.35
CA TYR A 323 -27.63 -2.43 0.21
C TYR A 323 -28.37 -1.15 -0.15
N CYS A 324 -28.18 -0.64 -1.37
CA CYS A 324 -29.07 0.39 -1.91
C CYS A 324 -30.47 -0.20 -2.06
N LYS A 325 -31.33 0.01 -1.06
CA LYS A 325 -32.76 -0.37 -1.11
C LYS A 325 -33.55 0.38 -2.19
N ASN A 326 -32.92 1.29 -2.91
CA ASN A 326 -33.51 2.10 -3.97
C ASN A 326 -33.16 1.61 -5.38
N SER A 327 -33.20 0.32 -5.64
CA SER A 327 -33.55 -0.08 -6.99
C SER A 327 -35.08 0.06 -7.12
N ASN A 328 -35.55 1.28 -7.40
CA ASN A 328 -36.74 1.39 -8.20
C ASN A 328 -36.40 0.67 -9.52
N THR A 329 -36.60 -0.61 -9.56
CA THR A 329 -36.83 -1.34 -10.79
C THR A 329 -38.16 -0.76 -11.31
N ASN A 330 -38.08 0.43 -11.92
CA ASN A 330 -39.08 0.81 -12.87
C ASN A 330 -39.12 -0.37 -13.85
N ASN A 331 -40.20 -1.12 -13.83
CA ASN A 331 -40.50 -2.10 -14.83
C ASN A 331 -40.63 -1.36 -16.17
N HIS A 332 -39.48 -1.01 -16.75
CA HIS A 332 -39.40 -0.60 -18.13
C HIS A 332 -39.68 -1.87 -18.94
N SER A 333 -40.87 -2.04 -19.34
CA SER A 333 -41.26 -2.99 -20.40
C SER A 333 -40.56 -2.54 -21.69
N SER A 334 -39.26 -2.85 -21.82
CA SER A 334 -38.55 -2.67 -23.08
C SER A 334 -39.05 -3.73 -24.04
N THR A 335 -39.62 -3.30 -25.17
CA THR A 335 -39.99 -4.16 -26.26
C THR A 335 -38.83 -4.55 -27.17
N SER A 336 -37.59 -4.05 -26.91
CA SER A 336 -36.40 -4.38 -27.70
C SER A 336 -35.75 -5.66 -27.21
N GLN A 337 -35.66 -6.66 -28.08
CA GLN A 337 -34.87 -7.86 -27.84
C GLN A 337 -33.38 -7.56 -28.06
N LYS A 338 -32.55 -7.80 -27.07
CA LYS A 338 -31.08 -7.64 -27.13
C LYS A 338 -30.39 -8.89 -26.60
N ASN A 339 -29.29 -9.25 -27.21
CA ASN A 339 -28.44 -10.29 -26.67
C ASN A 339 -27.56 -9.73 -25.52
N MET A 340 -26.92 -10.61 -24.75
CA MET A 340 -26.09 -10.23 -23.61
C MET A 340 -24.93 -9.32 -24.00
N ILE A 341 -24.33 -9.48 -25.17
CA ILE A 341 -23.24 -8.65 -25.69
C ILE A 341 -23.72 -7.22 -25.87
N GLN A 342 -24.85 -7.03 -26.59
CA GLN A 342 -25.44 -5.71 -26.82
C GLN A 342 -25.84 -5.04 -25.51
N ALA A 343 -26.51 -5.76 -24.61
CA ALA A 343 -26.91 -5.24 -23.31
C ALA A 343 -25.73 -4.81 -22.47
N THR A 344 -24.62 -5.61 -22.43
CA THR A 344 -23.40 -5.29 -21.72
C THR A 344 -22.74 -4.04 -22.30
N HIS A 345 -22.61 -3.96 -23.61
CA HIS A 345 -22.03 -2.79 -24.30
C HIS A 345 -22.80 -1.50 -23.97
N GLU A 346 -24.10 -1.54 -24.08
CA GLU A 346 -24.97 -0.37 -23.83
C GLU A 346 -24.90 0.10 -22.38
N VAL A 347 -24.90 -0.83 -21.42
CA VAL A 347 -24.79 -0.47 -20.00
C VAL A 347 -23.41 0.17 -19.70
N LEU A 348 -22.33 -0.38 -20.26
CA LEU A 348 -20.99 0.20 -20.09
C LEU A 348 -20.94 1.62 -20.68
N ASP A 349 -21.43 1.81 -21.90
CA ASP A 349 -21.49 3.12 -22.54
C ASP A 349 -22.34 4.12 -21.75
N TYR A 350 -23.53 3.70 -21.34
CA TYR A 350 -24.45 4.53 -20.56
C TYR A 350 -23.86 4.98 -19.23
N GLU A 351 -23.27 4.07 -18.45
CA GLU A 351 -22.70 4.38 -17.16
C GLU A 351 -21.40 5.19 -17.26
N MET A 352 -20.54 4.89 -18.23
CA MET A 352 -19.32 5.66 -18.47
C MET A 352 -19.62 7.09 -18.92
N LYS A 353 -20.71 7.32 -19.66
CA LYS A 353 -21.13 8.67 -20.06
C LYS A 353 -21.59 9.51 -18.85
N ARG A 354 -22.20 8.89 -17.86
CA ARG A 354 -22.75 9.57 -16.67
C ARG A 354 -21.76 9.73 -15.53
N ASN A 355 -20.70 8.91 -15.50
CA ASN A 355 -19.76 8.88 -14.39
C ASN A 355 -18.33 8.75 -14.90
N ASP A 356 -17.58 9.84 -14.79
CA ASP A 356 -16.18 9.93 -15.21
C ASP A 356 -15.20 9.11 -14.35
N LYS A 357 -15.66 8.62 -13.20
CA LYS A 357 -14.85 7.74 -12.31
C LYS A 357 -14.81 6.30 -12.80
N ILE A 358 -15.69 5.89 -13.71
CA ILE A 358 -15.72 4.54 -14.26
C ILE A 358 -14.66 4.42 -15.35
N PHE A 359 -13.85 3.39 -15.24
CA PHE A 359 -12.94 2.96 -16.31
C PHE A 359 -12.94 1.43 -16.38
N ILE A 360 -12.70 0.90 -17.58
CA ILE A 360 -12.61 -0.53 -17.85
C ILE A 360 -11.15 -0.87 -18.04
N LEU A 361 -10.69 -1.98 -17.47
CA LEU A 361 -9.33 -2.48 -17.68
C LEU A 361 -9.38 -4.00 -17.87
N GLY A 362 -8.52 -4.48 -18.75
CA GLY A 362 -8.44 -5.90 -19.12
C GLY A 362 -7.70 -6.09 -20.44
N GLU A 363 -7.58 -7.32 -20.87
CA GLU A 363 -6.79 -7.71 -22.03
C GLU A 363 -7.56 -7.60 -23.32
N GLY A 364 -7.03 -6.83 -24.30
CA GLY A 364 -7.60 -6.69 -25.63
C GLY A 364 -8.96 -5.98 -25.69
N ILE A 365 -9.28 -5.20 -24.67
CA ILE A 365 -10.59 -4.49 -24.55
C ILE A 365 -10.61 -3.12 -25.24
N GLY A 366 -9.45 -2.61 -25.64
CA GLY A 366 -9.29 -1.31 -26.30
C GLY A 366 -9.79 -1.32 -27.75
N LYS A 367 -8.91 -1.03 -28.69
CA LYS A 367 -9.25 -0.96 -30.13
C LYS A 367 -9.90 -2.23 -30.69
N ARG A 368 -9.50 -3.39 -30.15
CA ARG A 368 -10.10 -4.69 -30.53
C ARG A 368 -11.56 -4.83 -30.08
N GLY A 369 -11.95 -4.16 -29.01
CA GLY A 369 -13.32 -4.22 -28.48
C GLY A 369 -13.64 -5.43 -27.60
N GLY A 370 -12.62 -6.12 -27.07
CA GLY A 370 -12.77 -7.35 -26.28
C GLY A 370 -13.07 -8.60 -27.12
N ASN A 371 -12.96 -9.77 -26.51
CA ASN A 371 -13.18 -11.05 -27.19
C ASN A 371 -14.59 -11.22 -27.76
N PHE A 372 -15.58 -10.60 -27.14
CA PHE A 372 -16.99 -10.70 -27.52
C PHE A 372 -17.58 -9.35 -27.94
N SER A 373 -16.74 -8.41 -28.37
CA SER A 373 -17.14 -7.07 -28.85
C SER A 373 -17.94 -6.24 -27.83
N THR A 374 -17.83 -6.56 -26.54
CA THR A 374 -18.58 -5.86 -25.47
C THR A 374 -18.06 -4.44 -25.20
N THR A 375 -16.85 -4.10 -25.66
CA THR A 375 -16.23 -2.77 -25.53
C THR A 375 -15.93 -2.11 -26.89
N LEU A 376 -16.42 -2.68 -27.98
CA LEU A 376 -16.15 -2.19 -29.34
C LEU A 376 -16.59 -0.73 -29.51
N GLY A 377 -15.70 0.14 -29.96
CA GLY A 377 -15.94 1.58 -30.15
C GLY A 377 -15.87 2.43 -28.86
N LEU A 378 -15.78 1.80 -27.67
CA LEU A 378 -15.66 2.57 -26.42
C LEU A 378 -14.27 3.21 -26.26
N PHE A 379 -13.23 2.57 -26.81
CA PHE A 379 -11.87 3.13 -26.78
C PHE A 379 -11.77 4.45 -27.55
N GLU A 380 -12.33 4.51 -28.74
CA GLU A 380 -12.37 5.73 -29.58
C GLU A 380 -13.17 6.84 -28.91
N LYS A 381 -14.23 6.48 -28.20
CA LYS A 381 -15.13 7.42 -27.52
C LYS A 381 -14.55 7.97 -26.22
N TYR A 382 -13.93 7.15 -25.38
CA TYR A 382 -13.52 7.52 -24.02
C TYR A 382 -12.01 7.60 -23.82
N GLY A 383 -11.21 7.08 -24.74
CA GLY A 383 -9.75 7.11 -24.72
C GLY A 383 -9.13 6.09 -23.77
N GLN A 384 -7.81 5.98 -23.87
CA GLN A 384 -6.98 4.96 -23.21
C GLN A 384 -7.11 4.94 -21.68
N LEU A 385 -7.29 6.11 -21.03
CA LEU A 385 -7.43 6.17 -19.56
C LEU A 385 -8.79 5.63 -19.07
N ARG A 386 -9.78 5.55 -19.94
CA ARG A 386 -11.12 5.06 -19.58
C ARG A 386 -11.40 3.64 -20.09
N VAL A 387 -10.69 3.22 -21.15
CA VAL A 387 -10.72 1.86 -21.68
C VAL A 387 -9.26 1.42 -21.84
N CYS A 388 -8.76 0.70 -20.84
CA CYS A 388 -7.35 0.43 -20.65
C CYS A 388 -7.00 -1.01 -21.00
N ASP A 389 -6.28 -1.22 -22.12
CA ASP A 389 -5.65 -2.51 -22.39
C ASP A 389 -4.53 -2.76 -21.38
N THR A 390 -4.53 -3.93 -20.76
CA THR A 390 -3.50 -4.35 -19.80
C THR A 390 -2.50 -5.31 -20.42
N PRO A 391 -1.27 -5.37 -19.91
CA PRO A 391 -0.42 -6.55 -20.08
C PRO A 391 -1.11 -7.80 -19.53
N ILE A 392 -0.66 -9.00 -19.94
CA ILE A 392 -1.11 -10.27 -19.35
C ILE A 392 -0.51 -10.37 -17.95
N CYS A 393 -1.28 -9.99 -16.95
CA CYS A 393 -0.92 -10.03 -15.52
C CYS A 393 -2.18 -9.80 -14.65
N GLU A 394 -3.02 -10.82 -14.54
CA GLU A 394 -4.32 -10.71 -13.88
C GLU A 394 -4.20 -10.24 -12.43
N ARG A 395 -3.22 -10.76 -11.71
CA ARG A 395 -2.90 -10.28 -10.37
C ARG A 395 -2.57 -8.79 -10.35
N GLY A 396 -1.75 -8.34 -11.28
CA GLY A 396 -1.30 -6.95 -11.41
C GLY A 396 -2.45 -5.99 -11.64
N PHE A 397 -3.26 -6.23 -12.65
CA PHE A 397 -4.33 -5.28 -12.97
C PHE A 397 -5.52 -5.37 -11.98
N VAL A 398 -5.77 -6.51 -11.33
CA VAL A 398 -6.74 -6.60 -10.24
C VAL A 398 -6.26 -5.85 -9.01
N GLY A 399 -4.98 -5.98 -8.63
CA GLY A 399 -4.38 -5.22 -7.55
C GLY A 399 -4.35 -3.71 -7.83
N LEU A 400 -4.11 -3.33 -9.09
CA LEU A 400 -4.24 -1.94 -9.54
C LEU A 400 -5.70 -1.45 -9.42
N ALA A 401 -6.68 -2.24 -9.85
CA ALA A 401 -8.10 -1.91 -9.69
C ALA A 401 -8.47 -1.69 -8.21
N CYS A 402 -7.92 -2.52 -7.31
CA CYS A 402 -8.08 -2.35 -5.87
C CYS A 402 -7.61 -0.96 -5.42
N GLY A 403 -6.38 -0.57 -5.74
CA GLY A 403 -5.83 0.73 -5.37
C GLY A 403 -6.56 1.91 -6.02
N ALA A 404 -7.03 1.75 -7.25
CA ALA A 404 -7.83 2.75 -7.94
C ALA A 404 -9.18 2.96 -7.24
N ALA A 405 -9.85 1.89 -6.83
CA ALA A 405 -11.08 1.96 -6.05
C ALA A 405 -10.88 2.62 -4.69
N MET A 406 -9.80 2.26 -3.97
CA MET A 406 -9.41 2.90 -2.72
C MET A 406 -9.25 4.41 -2.86
N SER A 407 -8.84 4.89 -4.04
CA SER A 407 -8.57 6.30 -4.37
C SER A 407 -9.74 7.02 -5.02
N GLY A 408 -10.91 6.37 -5.08
CA GLY A 408 -12.19 6.96 -5.51
C GLY A 408 -12.61 6.69 -6.94
N ALA A 409 -11.85 5.91 -7.73
CA ALA A 409 -12.27 5.44 -9.04
C ALA A 409 -13.27 4.27 -8.93
N ARG A 410 -13.88 3.91 -10.05
CA ARG A 410 -14.85 2.80 -10.18
C ARG A 410 -14.41 1.85 -11.30
N PRO A 411 -13.46 0.98 -11.04
CA PRO A 411 -12.94 0.06 -12.04
C PRO A 411 -13.93 -1.05 -12.38
N VAL A 412 -13.99 -1.37 -13.66
CA VAL A 412 -14.60 -2.58 -14.20
C VAL A 412 -13.47 -3.45 -14.75
N VAL A 413 -13.16 -4.52 -14.03
CA VAL A 413 -12.15 -5.49 -14.44
C VAL A 413 -12.76 -6.48 -15.40
N ASP A 414 -12.19 -6.59 -16.59
CA ASP A 414 -12.64 -7.49 -17.65
C ASP A 414 -11.63 -8.62 -17.82
N PHE A 415 -11.98 -9.80 -17.33
CA PHE A 415 -11.23 -11.02 -17.62
C PHE A 415 -11.65 -11.56 -18.99
N MET A 416 -10.70 -11.94 -19.79
CA MET A 416 -10.96 -12.57 -21.08
C MET A 416 -11.87 -13.80 -20.92
N PHE A 417 -11.51 -14.67 -19.95
CA PHE A 417 -12.31 -15.76 -19.43
C PHE A 417 -12.25 -15.74 -17.91
N ILE A 418 -13.35 -16.09 -17.25
CA ILE A 418 -13.45 -15.99 -15.78
C ILE A 418 -12.46 -16.92 -15.06
N ASP A 419 -11.98 -17.96 -15.72
CA ASP A 419 -10.97 -18.88 -15.19
C ASP A 419 -9.67 -18.18 -14.76
N PHE A 420 -9.31 -17.11 -15.47
CA PHE A 420 -8.09 -16.33 -15.18
C PHE A 420 -8.20 -15.49 -13.89
N LEU A 421 -9.41 -15.34 -13.34
CA LEU A 421 -9.61 -14.75 -12.02
C LEU A 421 -8.80 -15.47 -10.94
N ASN A 422 -8.52 -16.77 -11.12
CA ASN A 422 -7.78 -17.56 -10.15
C ASN A 422 -6.35 -17.07 -9.95
N ASP A 423 -5.70 -16.50 -10.98
CA ASP A 423 -4.36 -15.91 -10.85
C ASP A 423 -4.37 -14.66 -9.94
N ALA A 424 -5.47 -13.93 -9.91
CA ALA A 424 -5.66 -12.75 -9.07
C ALA A 424 -6.31 -13.06 -7.70
N PHE A 425 -6.52 -14.33 -7.36
CA PHE A 425 -7.34 -14.72 -6.20
C PHE A 425 -6.82 -14.16 -4.87
N GLY A 426 -5.50 -14.03 -4.72
CA GLY A 426 -4.89 -13.41 -3.55
C GLY A 426 -5.29 -11.94 -3.35
N GLU A 427 -5.38 -11.16 -4.42
CA GLU A 427 -5.81 -9.76 -4.37
C GLU A 427 -7.32 -9.65 -4.06
N ILE A 428 -8.11 -10.55 -4.60
CA ILE A 428 -9.57 -10.58 -4.39
C ILE A 428 -9.89 -10.90 -2.92
N ILE A 429 -9.35 -12.01 -2.39
CA ILE A 429 -9.68 -12.49 -1.04
C ILE A 429 -9.01 -11.65 0.05
N ASN A 430 -7.74 -11.29 -0.11
CA ASN A 430 -7.00 -10.63 0.97
C ASN A 430 -7.13 -9.12 0.96
N GLN A 431 -7.42 -8.50 -0.20
CA GLN A 431 -7.50 -7.06 -0.31
C GLN A 431 -8.93 -6.59 -0.59
N ILE A 432 -9.49 -6.90 -1.76
CA ILE A 432 -10.78 -6.35 -2.19
C ILE A 432 -11.89 -6.70 -1.20
N SER A 433 -11.97 -7.94 -0.74
CA SER A 433 -13.04 -8.39 0.17
C SER A 433 -12.89 -7.87 1.61
N LYS A 434 -11.69 -7.47 2.05
CA LYS A 434 -11.41 -7.18 3.46
C LYS A 434 -11.14 -5.72 3.78
N VAL A 435 -10.65 -4.92 2.82
CA VAL A 435 -10.24 -3.53 3.08
C VAL A 435 -11.36 -2.68 3.66
N GLN A 436 -12.60 -2.84 3.19
CA GLN A 436 -13.73 -2.10 3.75
C GLN A 436 -13.95 -2.41 5.24
N TYR A 437 -13.90 -3.67 5.62
CA TYR A 437 -14.02 -4.09 7.03
C TYR A 437 -12.82 -3.60 7.87
N MET A 438 -11.59 -3.90 7.42
CA MET A 438 -10.37 -3.54 8.15
C MET A 438 -10.21 -2.02 8.33
N SER A 439 -10.69 -1.22 7.38
CA SER A 439 -10.68 0.24 7.46
C SER A 439 -11.86 0.82 8.24
N SER A 440 -12.72 -0.01 8.81
CA SER A 440 -13.96 0.41 9.48
C SER A 440 -14.89 1.24 8.58
N GLY A 441 -14.99 0.85 7.31
CA GLY A 441 -15.82 1.50 6.31
C GLY A 441 -15.27 2.81 5.74
N LYS A 442 -14.07 3.23 6.15
CA LYS A 442 -13.43 4.45 5.65
C LYS A 442 -13.08 4.36 4.17
N ILE A 443 -12.70 3.17 3.71
CA ILE A 443 -12.40 2.88 2.32
C ILE A 443 -13.52 2.02 1.74
N LYS A 444 -14.08 2.45 0.61
CA LYS A 444 -15.05 1.70 -0.17
C LYS A 444 -14.36 0.98 -1.31
N MET A 445 -14.99 -0.12 -1.78
CA MET A 445 -14.41 -1.00 -2.78
C MET A 445 -15.37 -1.22 -3.96
N PRO A 446 -15.71 -0.15 -4.74
CA PRO A 446 -16.66 -0.21 -5.81
C PRO A 446 -16.05 -0.80 -7.09
N ILE A 447 -15.72 -2.07 -7.07
CA ILE A 447 -15.11 -2.83 -8.17
C ILE A 447 -16.16 -3.77 -8.76
N ILE A 448 -16.24 -3.79 -10.07
CA ILE A 448 -16.95 -4.84 -10.83
C ILE A 448 -15.89 -5.74 -11.46
N MET A 449 -16.05 -7.03 -11.29
CA MET A 449 -15.26 -8.06 -11.98
C MET A 449 -16.20 -8.83 -12.90
N ARG A 450 -15.86 -8.90 -14.19
CA ARG A 450 -16.62 -9.60 -15.20
C ARG A 450 -15.70 -10.48 -16.03
N GLY A 451 -16.23 -11.56 -16.55
CA GLY A 451 -15.53 -12.47 -17.46
C GLY A 451 -16.53 -13.35 -18.18
N CYS A 452 -16.12 -13.89 -19.30
CA CYS A 452 -16.94 -14.84 -20.04
C CYS A 452 -16.81 -16.24 -19.44
N ILE A 453 -17.91 -16.95 -19.39
CA ILE A 453 -17.98 -18.35 -18.94
C ILE A 453 -18.98 -19.09 -19.82
N GLY A 454 -18.81 -20.38 -20.02
CA GLY A 454 -19.79 -21.23 -20.69
C GLY A 454 -19.18 -22.18 -21.72
N ILE A 455 -20.04 -23.07 -22.19
CA ILE A 455 -19.75 -24.10 -23.18
C ILE A 455 -19.77 -23.47 -24.58
N GLY A 456 -18.76 -23.75 -25.40
CA GLY A 456 -18.80 -23.31 -26.80
C GLY A 456 -17.44 -23.16 -27.47
N HIS A 457 -16.43 -22.64 -26.75
CA HIS A 457 -15.11 -22.45 -27.31
C HIS A 457 -14.04 -23.40 -26.75
N SER A 458 -14.38 -24.25 -25.78
CA SER A 458 -13.44 -25.16 -25.08
C SER A 458 -12.14 -24.47 -24.63
N ALA A 459 -12.23 -23.17 -24.33
CA ALA A 459 -11.09 -22.32 -24.06
C ALA A 459 -10.71 -22.32 -22.56
N ALA A 460 -11.59 -22.78 -21.70
CA ALA A 460 -11.36 -22.87 -20.27
C ALA A 460 -10.60 -24.14 -19.91
N VAL A 461 -9.30 -24.08 -19.94
CA VAL A 461 -8.40 -25.22 -19.66
C VAL A 461 -8.60 -25.76 -18.25
N SER A 462 -8.77 -24.89 -17.24
CA SER A 462 -8.96 -25.27 -15.85
C SER A 462 -10.20 -26.10 -15.60
N TYR A 463 -11.32 -25.74 -16.22
CA TYR A 463 -12.60 -26.42 -16.04
C TYR A 463 -12.63 -27.81 -16.70
N THR A 464 -12.02 -27.93 -17.86
CA THR A 464 -11.93 -29.18 -18.61
C THR A 464 -11.13 -30.24 -17.86
N HIS A 465 -10.11 -29.83 -17.09
CA HIS A 465 -9.25 -30.76 -16.36
C HIS A 465 -9.74 -31.07 -14.94
N LEU A 466 -10.56 -30.23 -14.32
CA LEU A 466 -11.11 -30.46 -12.99
C LEU A 466 -12.31 -31.40 -12.96
N THR A 467 -13.03 -31.56 -14.05
CA THR A 467 -14.27 -32.34 -14.09
C THR A 467 -14.12 -33.75 -14.65
N LEU A 468 -13.06 -34.04 -15.40
CA LEU A 468 -12.90 -35.36 -16.05
C LEU A 468 -12.46 -36.49 -15.13
N PRO A 469 -11.62 -36.31 -14.10
CA PRO A 469 -11.24 -37.43 -13.20
C PRO A 469 -12.30 -37.78 -12.15
N THR A 470 -13.09 -36.78 -11.69
CA THR A 470 -14.02 -36.96 -10.56
C THR A 470 -15.35 -37.64 -10.95
N ASN A 471 -15.69 -37.65 -12.23
CA ASN A 471 -16.96 -38.26 -12.69
C ASN A 471 -16.84 -39.72 -13.10
N ARG A 472 -15.69 -40.39 -12.90
CA ARG A 472 -15.51 -41.78 -13.25
C ARG A 472 -15.42 -42.74 -12.06
N GLU A 473 -15.38 -42.22 -10.82
CA GLU A 473 -15.24 -43.04 -9.62
C GLU A 473 -16.31 -42.80 -8.55
N VAL A 474 -17.45 -42.23 -8.93
CA VAL A 474 -18.60 -42.13 -8.04
C VAL A 474 -19.78 -42.87 -8.64
#